data_75d2d62bc7c9bc6cf2df30f04ac3fa89
#
_entry.id   75d2d62bc7c9bc6cf2df30f04ac3fa89
#
_cell.length_a   1.000
_cell.length_b   1.000
_cell.length_c   1.000
_cell.angle_alpha   90.00
_cell.angle_beta   90.00
_cell.angle_gamma   90.00
#
_symmetry.space_group_name_H-M   'P 1'
#
loop_
_entity.id
_entity.type
_entity.pdbx_description
1 polymer ?
#
loop_
_entity_poly.entity_id
_entity_poly.type
_entity_poly.pdbx_seq_one_letter_code
_entity_poly.pdbx_strand_id
1 'polypeptide(L)'
;MNYLKYKIIVFSILLSVVYSEDGDLISYNQQSTLDLWMIEFFLNGGGISGSNPIYPISIYDIQYESQRPDGTLDTLAGLVSIPTSPLEAFPICSYQHGTVVLDNNAPSITGATANNYEVLLIALVASPSGMITLFPDYEGLGDPEKYHPYIIADSYTRAVVNMVRAVKELSFILDGDDKFQFNEQLFLFGYSEGGYATLAAQKGIQFDFSGELTVTASCPMAGPYNLSETTVDYFLSIPDYEQPYYVPYVLTSHLWYYNGLNSDFSQYFEPFWADTLASLFDGTHSGQEINTLMPANPLEILLEEELDDFIENDDNFFRQTFLENNLTDWMPISPTYLLHSLGDSIILAANSQTAYDSFIENGAIDVHLNLYPEEIGGHADAAPVLINDAFNIILDYQIINSIGDFDGNGSLVYDDFDLLSQAILHQGIISDYQWWAGDIDYDQNHTVFDLLYLADMIEN
;
A
#
# COMPACT_ATOMS: atom_id res chain seq x y z
N MET A 1 13.35 71.76 -26.22
CA MET A 1 13.09 70.48 -26.92
C MET A 1 13.48 69.37 -25.96
N ASN A 2 12.51 68.91 -25.17
CA ASN A 2 12.72 67.87 -24.16
C ASN A 2 12.33 66.51 -24.73
N TYR A 3 13.28 65.63 -24.88
CA TYR A 3 13.02 64.21 -25.24
C TYR A 3 12.67 63.43 -23.98
N LEU A 4 11.40 63.04 -23.86
CA LEU A 4 10.91 62.10 -22.88
C LEU A 4 11.28 60.67 -23.33
N LYS A 5 12.19 60.02 -22.59
CA LYS A 5 12.52 58.60 -22.80
C LYS A 5 11.52 57.74 -22.03
N TYR A 6 10.61 57.07 -22.75
CA TYR A 6 9.77 56.03 -22.19
C TYR A 6 10.62 54.75 -22.01
N LYS A 7 10.80 54.30 -20.78
CA LYS A 7 11.28 52.97 -20.48
C LYS A 7 10.10 52.02 -20.55
N ILE A 8 10.08 51.17 -21.57
CA ILE A 8 9.16 50.05 -21.65
C ILE A 8 9.75 48.97 -20.71
N ILE A 9 9.06 48.71 -19.57
CA ILE A 9 9.33 47.56 -18.70
C ILE A 9 8.54 46.39 -19.30
N VAL A 10 9.25 45.47 -19.96
CA VAL A 10 8.67 44.17 -20.37
C VAL A 10 8.62 43.28 -19.14
N PHE A 11 7.45 43.07 -18.61
CA PHE A 11 7.18 42.05 -17.63
C PHE A 11 7.16 40.69 -18.38
N SER A 12 8.23 39.95 -18.32
CA SER A 12 8.21 38.54 -18.73
C SER A 12 7.50 37.77 -17.64
N ILE A 13 6.23 37.42 -17.86
CA ILE A 13 5.55 36.38 -17.06
C ILE A 13 6.16 35.08 -17.54
N LEU A 14 7.08 34.53 -16.76
CA LEU A 14 7.43 33.12 -16.84
C LEU A 14 6.20 32.34 -16.34
N LEU A 15 5.39 31.82 -17.27
CA LEU A 15 4.51 30.71 -16.97
C LEU A 15 5.44 29.51 -16.75
N SER A 16 5.75 29.20 -15.50
CA SER A 16 6.20 27.86 -15.14
C SER A 16 4.98 26.95 -15.38
N VAL A 17 5.02 26.16 -16.43
CA VAL A 17 4.15 24.99 -16.53
C VAL A 17 4.64 24.07 -15.43
N VAL A 18 3.93 24.01 -14.32
CA VAL A 18 4.14 22.97 -13.31
C VAL A 18 3.65 21.71 -13.99
N TYR A 19 4.56 20.84 -14.40
CA TYR A 19 4.21 19.49 -14.76
C TYR A 19 3.91 18.78 -13.45
N SER A 20 2.76 18.12 -13.36
CA SER A 20 2.46 17.19 -12.29
C SER A 20 3.44 16.03 -12.39
N GLU A 21 4.03 15.65 -11.27
CA GLU A 21 5.00 14.55 -11.16
C GLU A 21 4.32 13.32 -10.53
N ASP A 22 4.93 12.20 -10.71
CA ASP A 22 4.47 10.91 -10.18
C ASP A 22 4.46 10.94 -8.64
N GLY A 23 3.27 10.82 -8.04
CA GLY A 23 3.06 10.89 -6.59
C GLY A 23 2.66 12.26 -6.05
N ASP A 24 2.53 13.30 -6.89
CA ASP A 24 2.03 14.61 -6.45
C ASP A 24 0.62 14.51 -5.85
N LEU A 25 0.40 15.19 -4.72
CA LEU A 25 -0.92 15.29 -4.09
C LEU A 25 -1.84 16.22 -4.90
N ILE A 26 -2.92 15.67 -5.45
CA ILE A 26 -3.89 16.45 -6.24
C ILE A 26 -4.92 17.13 -5.33
N SER A 27 -5.47 16.36 -4.40
CA SER A 27 -6.50 16.85 -3.48
C SER A 27 -6.56 16.02 -2.20
N TYR A 28 -7.08 16.63 -1.14
CA TYR A 28 -7.38 15.95 0.10
C TYR A 28 -8.66 16.51 0.73
N ASN A 29 -9.37 15.67 1.47
CA ASN A 29 -10.58 16.08 2.18
C ASN A 29 -10.69 15.33 3.50
N GLN A 30 -10.86 16.07 4.61
CA GLN A 30 -11.02 15.49 5.92
C GLN A 30 -12.40 14.86 6.07
N GLN A 31 -12.42 13.55 6.26
CA GLN A 31 -13.67 12.79 6.45
C GLN A 31 -14.14 12.83 7.91
N SER A 32 -13.24 12.65 8.86
CA SER A 32 -13.58 12.62 10.28
C SER A 32 -12.36 12.81 11.18
N THR A 33 -12.65 13.16 12.44
CA THR A 33 -11.69 13.16 13.54
C THR A 33 -12.29 12.33 14.67
N LEU A 34 -11.50 11.46 15.28
CA LEU A 34 -11.91 10.61 16.38
C LEU A 34 -11.04 10.87 17.61
N ASP A 35 -11.68 11.36 18.68
CA ASP A 35 -11.05 11.46 19.99
C ASP A 35 -10.83 10.06 20.60
N LEU A 36 -9.87 9.93 21.53
CA LEU A 36 -9.56 8.66 22.21
C LEU A 36 -10.78 7.95 22.79
N TRP A 37 -11.72 8.68 23.43
CA TRP A 37 -12.90 8.08 24.00
C TRP A 37 -13.84 7.47 22.94
N MET A 38 -13.90 8.05 21.73
CA MET A 38 -14.65 7.49 20.59
C MET A 38 -14.00 6.21 20.09
N ILE A 39 -12.68 6.22 19.96
CA ILE A 39 -11.89 5.05 19.54
C ILE A 39 -12.09 3.91 20.53
N GLU A 40 -11.92 4.16 21.82
CA GLU A 40 -12.19 3.19 22.89
C GLU A 40 -13.61 2.65 22.86
N PHE A 41 -14.59 3.52 22.60
CA PHE A 41 -16.01 3.11 22.49
C PHE A 41 -16.23 2.14 21.33
N PHE A 42 -15.66 2.43 20.15
CA PHE A 42 -15.77 1.54 18.97
C PHE A 42 -15.03 0.21 19.18
N LEU A 43 -13.83 0.23 19.73
CA LEU A 43 -13.06 -0.98 20.01
C LEU A 43 -13.78 -1.88 21.02
N ASN A 44 -14.28 -1.32 22.12
CA ASN A 44 -15.05 -2.06 23.12
C ASN A 44 -16.38 -2.59 22.55
N GLY A 45 -17.09 -1.78 21.75
CA GLY A 45 -18.33 -2.17 21.08
C GLY A 45 -18.15 -3.30 20.06
N GLY A 46 -16.99 -3.33 19.38
CA GLY A 46 -16.59 -4.40 18.46
C GLY A 46 -15.99 -5.64 19.14
N GLY A 47 -15.83 -5.62 20.47
CA GLY A 47 -15.21 -6.73 21.20
C GLY A 47 -13.71 -6.89 20.96
N ILE A 48 -13.05 -5.83 20.48
CA ILE A 48 -11.62 -5.82 20.20
C ILE A 48 -10.90 -5.54 21.51
N SER A 49 -10.15 -6.52 21.98
CA SER A 49 -9.39 -6.45 23.23
C SER A 49 -7.89 -6.46 22.93
N GLY A 50 -7.12 -5.73 23.74
CA GLY A 50 -5.64 -5.72 23.65
C GLY A 50 -5.07 -4.53 22.89
N SER A 51 -5.87 -3.73 22.17
CA SER A 51 -5.40 -2.47 21.64
C SER A 51 -5.42 -1.40 22.76
N ASN A 52 -4.37 -0.58 22.80
CA ASN A 52 -4.25 0.52 23.75
C ASN A 52 -4.07 1.82 22.95
N PRO A 53 -5.16 2.50 22.57
CA PRO A 53 -5.08 3.73 21.80
C PRO A 53 -4.40 4.83 22.62
N ILE A 54 -3.42 5.50 22.03
CA ILE A 54 -2.62 6.57 22.64
C ILE A 54 -2.98 7.91 22.02
N TYR A 55 -3.26 7.92 20.71
CA TYR A 55 -3.47 9.14 19.93
C TYR A 55 -4.91 9.26 19.43
N PRO A 56 -5.52 10.47 19.48
CA PRO A 56 -6.63 10.80 18.60
C PRO A 56 -6.20 10.68 17.13
N ILE A 57 -7.15 10.53 16.22
CA ILE A 57 -6.85 10.39 14.80
C ILE A 57 -7.69 11.33 13.93
N SER A 58 -7.11 11.78 12.83
CA SER A 58 -7.79 12.46 11.73
C SER A 58 -7.75 11.57 10.48
N ILE A 59 -8.86 11.44 9.77
CA ILE A 59 -9.01 10.59 8.59
C ILE A 59 -9.30 11.46 7.37
N TYR A 60 -8.52 11.25 6.30
CA TYR A 60 -8.62 11.99 5.05
C TYR A 60 -8.77 11.01 3.87
N ASP A 61 -9.58 11.35 2.89
CA ASP A 61 -9.45 10.84 1.54
C ASP A 61 -8.48 11.73 0.76
N ILE A 62 -7.64 11.12 -0.07
CA ILE A 62 -6.67 11.82 -0.90
C ILE A 62 -6.74 11.34 -2.35
N GLN A 63 -6.40 12.22 -3.27
CA GLN A 63 -6.14 11.89 -4.67
C GLN A 63 -4.71 12.31 -5.00
N TYR A 64 -4.03 11.48 -5.79
CA TYR A 64 -2.64 11.68 -6.15
C TYR A 64 -2.36 11.25 -7.58
N GLU A 65 -1.34 11.85 -8.18
CA GLU A 65 -0.89 11.54 -9.52
C GLU A 65 -0.17 10.20 -9.55
N SER A 66 -0.38 9.42 -10.61
CA SER A 66 0.37 8.20 -10.87
C SER A 66 0.65 8.08 -12.35
N GLN A 67 1.87 7.71 -12.73
CA GLN A 67 2.23 7.50 -14.12
C GLN A 67 2.21 6.02 -14.47
N ARG A 68 1.47 5.68 -15.53
CA ARG A 68 1.46 4.32 -16.09
C ARG A 68 2.76 4.00 -16.81
N PRO A 69 3.09 2.71 -17.06
CA PRO A 69 4.30 2.32 -17.78
C PRO A 69 4.43 2.93 -19.18
N ASP A 70 3.33 3.26 -19.84
CA ASP A 70 3.33 3.94 -21.14
C ASP A 70 3.58 5.46 -21.06
N GLY A 71 3.76 5.98 -19.85
CA GLY A 71 4.00 7.39 -19.58
C GLY A 71 2.74 8.25 -19.47
N THR A 72 1.55 7.66 -19.58
CA THR A 72 0.30 8.40 -19.36
C THR A 72 0.08 8.66 -17.87
N LEU A 73 -0.38 9.86 -17.55
CA LEU A 73 -0.77 10.21 -16.19
C LEU A 73 -2.13 9.63 -15.85
N ASP A 74 -2.26 9.19 -14.63
CA ASP A 74 -3.49 8.68 -14.04
C ASP A 74 -3.67 9.26 -12.63
N THR A 75 -4.91 9.41 -12.20
CA THR A 75 -5.23 9.83 -10.83
C THR A 75 -5.66 8.61 -10.04
N LEU A 76 -4.95 8.33 -8.95
CA LEU A 76 -5.30 7.32 -7.97
C LEU A 76 -5.87 7.98 -6.71
N ALA A 77 -6.53 7.18 -5.89
CA ALA A 77 -7.08 7.64 -4.63
C ALA A 77 -6.74 6.68 -3.48
N GLY A 78 -7.02 7.11 -2.27
CA GLY A 78 -6.88 6.29 -1.08
C GLY A 78 -7.32 7.01 0.17
N LEU A 79 -7.37 6.28 1.27
CA LEU A 79 -7.70 6.80 2.59
C LEU A 79 -6.42 6.85 3.44
N VAL A 80 -6.25 7.92 4.22
CA VAL A 80 -5.18 8.02 5.21
C VAL A 80 -5.75 8.33 6.58
N SER A 81 -5.28 7.60 7.59
CA SER A 81 -5.60 7.84 9.00
C SER A 81 -4.34 8.24 9.74
N ILE A 82 -4.36 9.41 10.37
CA ILE A 82 -3.19 10.11 10.91
C ILE A 82 -3.34 10.26 12.42
N PRO A 83 -2.37 9.80 13.24
CA PRO A 83 -2.33 10.12 14.66
C PRO A 83 -2.05 11.61 14.84
N THR A 84 -2.79 12.26 15.74
CA THR A 84 -2.67 13.71 15.97
C THR A 84 -1.75 13.99 17.14
N SER A 85 -0.49 14.34 16.85
CA SER A 85 0.49 14.87 17.80
C SER A 85 1.54 15.70 17.04
N PRO A 86 1.62 17.01 17.26
CA PRO A 86 2.57 17.87 16.54
C PRO A 86 4.03 17.75 17.04
N LEU A 87 4.23 17.07 18.17
CA LEU A 87 5.55 16.95 18.82
C LEU A 87 6.24 15.62 18.55
N GLU A 88 5.59 14.75 17.79
CA GLU A 88 6.07 13.39 17.53
C GLU A 88 6.06 13.09 16.03
N ALA A 89 7.02 12.28 15.61
CA ALA A 89 7.09 11.74 14.28
C ALA A 89 6.75 10.26 14.31
N PHE A 90 5.97 9.83 13.31
CA PHE A 90 5.36 8.51 13.24
C PHE A 90 5.83 7.74 12.01
N PRO A 91 5.92 6.40 12.08
CA PRO A 91 6.08 5.57 10.90
C PRO A 91 4.86 5.63 9.98
N ILE A 92 5.08 5.44 8.69
CA ILE A 92 4.03 5.08 7.75
C ILE A 92 3.80 3.58 7.80
N CYS A 93 2.53 3.18 7.89
CA CYS A 93 2.08 1.80 7.81
C CYS A 93 1.06 1.68 6.68
N SER A 94 1.47 1.16 5.52
CA SER A 94 0.56 0.96 4.38
C SER A 94 -0.09 -0.40 4.48
N TYR A 95 -1.42 -0.41 4.54
CA TYR A 95 -2.25 -1.61 4.52
C TYR A 95 -2.82 -1.82 3.13
N GLN A 96 -2.54 -2.97 2.55
CA GLN A 96 -3.06 -3.41 1.28
C GLN A 96 -4.30 -4.28 1.51
N HIS A 97 -5.46 -3.76 1.09
CA HIS A 97 -6.75 -4.45 1.28
C HIS A 97 -6.92 -5.68 0.37
N GLY A 98 -7.82 -6.58 0.77
CA GLY A 98 -8.20 -7.76 -0.02
C GLY A 98 -9.07 -7.39 -1.23
N THR A 99 -9.49 -8.41 -2.01
CA THR A 99 -10.13 -8.24 -3.32
C THR A 99 -11.42 -7.41 -3.27
N VAL A 100 -11.41 -6.34 -4.03
CA VAL A 100 -12.54 -5.46 -4.33
C VAL A 100 -12.82 -5.52 -5.83
N VAL A 101 -14.10 -5.68 -6.21
CA VAL A 101 -14.56 -5.63 -7.61
C VAL A 101 -15.51 -4.46 -7.81
N LEU A 102 -16.32 -4.16 -6.79
CA LEU A 102 -17.30 -3.07 -6.83
C LEU A 102 -16.62 -1.74 -6.46
N ASP A 103 -16.57 -0.79 -7.38
CA ASP A 103 -15.92 0.52 -7.19
C ASP A 103 -16.37 1.25 -5.92
N ASN A 104 -17.65 1.15 -5.59
CA ASN A 104 -18.20 1.77 -4.39
C ASN A 104 -17.65 1.18 -3.08
N ASN A 105 -16.85 0.12 -3.12
CA ASN A 105 -16.21 -0.48 -1.96
C ASN A 105 -14.75 -0.03 -1.77
N ALA A 106 -14.22 0.81 -2.66
CA ALA A 106 -12.88 1.36 -2.50
C ALA A 106 -12.72 2.12 -1.16
N PRO A 107 -11.57 2.03 -0.48
CA PRO A 107 -11.32 2.69 0.81
C PRO A 107 -11.63 4.19 0.84
N SER A 108 -11.24 4.96 -0.19
CA SER A 108 -11.51 6.40 -0.25
C SER A 108 -13.01 6.72 -0.32
N ILE A 109 -13.82 5.83 -0.92
CA ILE A 109 -15.27 6.02 -1.07
C ILE A 109 -16.01 5.59 0.19
N THR A 110 -15.69 4.42 0.73
CA THR A 110 -16.37 3.88 1.92
C THR A 110 -15.91 4.56 3.20
N GLY A 111 -14.69 5.08 3.22
CA GLY A 111 -14.03 5.56 4.42
C GLY A 111 -13.82 4.45 5.46
N ALA A 112 -13.27 4.84 6.62
CA ALA A 112 -13.17 3.95 7.78
C ALA A 112 -14.54 3.87 8.48
N THR A 113 -15.47 3.13 7.91
CA THR A 113 -16.86 3.01 8.36
C THR A 113 -17.31 1.55 8.48
N ALA A 114 -18.48 1.33 9.06
CA ALA A 114 -19.07 -0.01 9.16
C ALA A 114 -19.36 -0.67 7.80
N ASN A 115 -19.39 0.10 6.71
CA ASN A 115 -19.53 -0.44 5.36
C ASN A 115 -18.22 -1.05 4.82
N ASN A 116 -17.07 -0.62 5.39
CA ASN A 116 -15.76 -1.22 5.14
C ASN A 116 -15.14 -1.56 6.51
N TYR A 117 -15.55 -2.70 7.06
CA TYR A 117 -15.17 -3.10 8.40
C TYR A 117 -13.66 -3.37 8.52
N GLU A 118 -13.02 -3.87 7.47
CA GLU A 118 -11.59 -4.13 7.41
C GLU A 118 -10.78 -2.83 7.58
N VAL A 119 -11.06 -1.83 6.75
CA VAL A 119 -10.41 -0.51 6.82
C VAL A 119 -10.70 0.18 8.17
N LEU A 120 -11.97 0.12 8.64
CA LEU A 120 -12.34 0.67 9.93
C LEU A 120 -11.52 0.06 11.07
N LEU A 121 -11.43 -1.27 11.11
CA LEU A 121 -10.74 -1.98 12.18
C LEU A 121 -9.26 -1.62 12.21
N ILE A 122 -8.60 -1.64 11.05
CA ILE A 122 -7.17 -1.33 10.95
C ILE A 122 -6.91 0.14 11.30
N ALA A 123 -7.73 1.07 10.83
CA ALA A 123 -7.61 2.49 11.18
C ALA A 123 -7.77 2.73 12.69
N LEU A 124 -8.71 2.02 13.36
CA LEU A 124 -8.94 2.15 14.80
C LEU A 124 -7.88 1.48 15.67
N VAL A 125 -7.06 0.58 15.11
CA VAL A 125 -6.00 -0.13 15.85
C VAL A 125 -4.64 0.48 15.54
N ALA A 126 -4.28 0.64 14.27
CA ALA A 126 -2.94 1.06 13.86
C ALA A 126 -2.68 2.55 14.12
N SER A 127 -3.57 3.43 13.67
CA SER A 127 -3.30 4.87 13.79
C SER A 127 -3.29 5.36 15.23
N PRO A 128 -4.20 4.95 16.13
CA PRO A 128 -4.15 5.36 17.53
C PRO A 128 -2.96 4.78 18.31
N SER A 129 -2.27 3.77 17.77
CA SER A 129 -1.02 3.26 18.34
C SER A 129 0.22 4.02 17.88
N GLY A 130 0.05 5.08 17.07
CA GLY A 130 1.13 5.93 16.57
C GLY A 130 1.66 5.49 15.19
N MET A 131 0.78 5.20 14.24
CA MET A 131 1.13 4.92 12.84
C MET A 131 0.31 5.79 11.88
N ILE A 132 0.95 6.43 10.92
CA ILE A 132 0.28 7.03 9.78
C ILE A 132 -0.16 5.88 8.88
N THR A 133 -1.47 5.54 8.90
CA THR A 133 -1.97 4.34 8.21
C THR A 133 -2.55 4.69 6.86
N LEU A 134 -2.04 4.09 5.80
CA LEU A 134 -2.43 4.30 4.42
C LEU A 134 -3.27 3.12 3.92
N PHE A 135 -4.30 3.42 3.14
CA PHE A 135 -5.18 2.46 2.46
C PHE A 135 -5.31 2.89 0.99
N PRO A 136 -4.36 2.51 0.11
CA PRO A 136 -4.50 2.80 -1.32
C PRO A 136 -5.70 2.05 -1.90
N ASP A 137 -6.49 2.73 -2.75
CA ASP A 137 -7.62 2.10 -3.45
C ASP A 137 -7.17 1.11 -4.52
N TYR A 138 -5.94 1.23 -4.99
CA TYR A 138 -5.33 0.64 -6.19
C TYR A 138 -5.83 1.30 -7.49
N GLU A 139 -5.09 1.07 -8.59
CA GLU A 139 -5.42 1.61 -9.89
C GLU A 139 -6.79 1.09 -10.35
N GLY A 140 -7.63 1.99 -10.84
CA GLY A 140 -8.93 1.68 -11.43
C GLY A 140 -10.08 1.55 -10.44
N LEU A 141 -9.85 1.23 -9.18
CA LEU A 141 -10.91 1.14 -8.19
C LEU A 141 -11.43 2.53 -7.79
N GLY A 142 -12.75 2.63 -7.68
CA GLY A 142 -13.43 3.88 -7.38
C GLY A 142 -13.65 4.82 -8.57
N ASP A 143 -13.22 4.44 -9.78
CA ASP A 143 -13.40 5.21 -11.01
C ASP A 143 -14.10 4.35 -12.09
N PRO A 144 -15.39 4.59 -12.36
CA PRO A 144 -16.19 3.75 -13.27
C PRO A 144 -15.75 3.83 -14.75
N GLU A 145 -14.80 4.68 -15.10
CA GLU A 145 -14.24 4.77 -16.46
C GLU A 145 -12.96 3.95 -16.62
N LYS A 146 -12.50 3.32 -15.55
CA LYS A 146 -11.25 2.55 -15.50
C LYS A 146 -11.53 1.09 -15.15
N TYR A 147 -10.53 0.25 -15.34
CA TYR A 147 -10.52 -1.11 -14.85
C TYR A 147 -9.40 -1.27 -13.81
N HIS A 148 -9.57 -2.21 -12.91
CA HIS A 148 -8.54 -2.56 -11.95
C HIS A 148 -7.56 -3.59 -12.54
N PRO A 149 -6.25 -3.31 -12.61
CA PRO A 149 -5.21 -4.26 -13.02
C PRO A 149 -4.96 -5.32 -11.92
N TYR A 150 -5.93 -6.22 -11.75
CA TYR A 150 -5.93 -7.24 -10.70
C TYR A 150 -4.76 -8.22 -10.85
N ILE A 151 -3.94 -8.37 -9.80
CA ILE A 151 -2.74 -9.23 -9.74
C ILE A 151 -1.68 -8.82 -10.79
N ILE A 152 -1.49 -7.51 -10.97
CA ILE A 152 -0.41 -6.91 -11.75
C ILE A 152 0.56 -6.19 -10.81
N ALA A 153 1.75 -6.73 -10.61
CA ALA A 153 2.71 -6.30 -9.60
C ALA A 153 3.12 -4.82 -9.70
N ASP A 154 3.37 -4.33 -10.91
CA ASP A 154 3.75 -2.93 -11.15
C ASP A 154 2.66 -1.94 -10.74
N SER A 155 1.39 -2.26 -10.99
CA SER A 155 0.25 -1.41 -10.62
C SER A 155 0.16 -1.20 -9.10
N TYR A 156 0.31 -2.25 -8.30
CA TYR A 156 0.32 -2.15 -6.84
C TYR A 156 1.54 -1.39 -6.31
N THR A 157 2.71 -1.63 -6.90
CA THR A 157 3.93 -0.88 -6.53
C THR A 157 3.72 0.61 -6.70
N ARG A 158 3.19 1.04 -7.85
CA ARG A 158 2.91 2.45 -8.13
C ARG A 158 1.85 3.04 -7.19
N ALA A 159 0.77 2.30 -6.93
CA ALA A 159 -0.27 2.75 -6.03
C ALA A 159 0.27 3.02 -4.62
N VAL A 160 1.09 2.13 -4.08
CA VAL A 160 1.67 2.26 -2.73
C VAL A 160 2.73 3.36 -2.69
N VAL A 161 3.69 3.37 -3.60
CA VAL A 161 4.79 4.36 -3.62
C VAL A 161 4.25 5.77 -3.80
N ASN A 162 3.35 5.98 -4.74
CA ASN A 162 2.80 7.30 -5.02
C ASN A 162 1.90 7.80 -3.90
N MET A 163 1.18 6.90 -3.21
CA MET A 163 0.43 7.29 -2.02
C MET A 163 1.36 7.73 -0.87
N VAL A 164 2.50 7.05 -0.67
CA VAL A 164 3.51 7.47 0.33
C VAL A 164 4.05 8.87 0.00
N ARG A 165 4.34 9.16 -1.27
CA ARG A 165 4.77 10.50 -1.73
C ARG A 165 3.73 11.56 -1.44
N ALA A 166 2.47 11.32 -1.84
CA ALA A 166 1.36 12.22 -1.61
C ALA A 166 1.11 12.51 -0.12
N VAL A 167 1.24 11.49 0.74
CA VAL A 167 1.08 11.66 2.19
C VAL A 167 2.26 12.43 2.81
N LYS A 168 3.48 12.24 2.29
CA LYS A 168 4.62 13.10 2.67
C LYS A 168 4.36 14.55 2.28
N GLU A 169 3.83 14.82 1.09
CA GLU A 169 3.45 16.18 0.68
C GLU A 169 2.34 16.75 1.59
N LEU A 170 1.32 15.94 1.94
CA LEU A 170 0.26 16.33 2.86
C LEU A 170 0.80 16.78 4.22
N SER A 171 1.88 16.19 4.72
CA SER A 171 2.50 16.57 6.00
C SER A 171 3.07 18.00 6.02
N PHE A 172 3.41 18.56 4.85
CA PHE A 172 3.84 19.96 4.73
C PHE A 172 2.68 20.94 4.57
N ILE A 173 1.49 20.44 4.24
CA ILE A 173 0.29 21.27 3.98
C ILE A 173 -0.56 21.41 5.24
N LEU A 174 -0.71 20.33 6.01
CA LEU A 174 -1.51 20.33 7.23
C LEU A 174 -0.81 21.11 8.34
N ASP A 175 -1.59 21.87 9.11
CA ASP A 175 -1.13 22.69 10.23
C ASP A 175 -2.00 22.50 11.48
N GLY A 176 -1.63 23.15 12.59
CA GLY A 176 -2.37 23.10 13.84
C GLY A 176 -2.40 21.70 14.46
N ASP A 177 -3.58 21.27 14.87
CA ASP A 177 -3.78 19.98 15.55
C ASP A 177 -3.66 18.79 14.58
N ASP A 178 -3.81 19.02 13.26
CA ASP A 178 -3.70 17.99 12.23
C ASP A 178 -2.28 17.85 11.67
N LYS A 179 -1.33 18.69 12.14
CA LYS A 179 0.07 18.57 11.74
C LYS A 179 0.66 17.24 12.20
N PHE A 180 1.37 16.58 11.32
CA PHE A 180 2.07 15.33 11.61
C PHE A 180 3.45 15.31 10.94
N GLN A 181 4.31 14.41 11.39
CA GLN A 181 5.63 14.21 10.83
C GLN A 181 5.88 12.72 10.58
N PHE A 182 6.53 12.41 9.47
CA PHE A 182 6.99 11.07 9.11
C PHE A 182 8.43 10.85 9.63
N ASN A 183 8.69 9.68 10.23
CA ASN A 183 9.99 9.33 10.82
C ASN A 183 10.85 8.40 9.95
N GLU A 184 10.55 8.31 8.66
CA GLU A 184 11.25 7.50 7.66
C GLU A 184 11.06 5.97 7.79
N GLN A 185 10.41 5.45 8.82
CA GLN A 185 10.03 4.04 8.89
C GLN A 185 8.80 3.76 8.00
N LEU A 186 8.88 2.76 7.15
CA LEU A 186 7.80 2.29 6.30
C LEU A 186 7.51 0.82 6.54
N PHE A 187 6.28 0.53 6.96
CA PHE A 187 5.75 -0.82 7.12
C PHE A 187 4.75 -1.13 6.02
N LEU A 188 4.77 -2.39 5.54
CA LEU A 188 3.83 -2.89 4.55
C LEU A 188 3.17 -4.15 5.09
N PHE A 189 1.84 -4.25 5.00
CA PHE A 189 1.14 -5.47 5.33
C PHE A 189 -0.19 -5.54 4.59
N GLY A 190 -0.68 -6.74 4.31
CA GLY A 190 -1.93 -6.94 3.59
C GLY A 190 -2.29 -8.41 3.45
N TYR A 191 -3.55 -8.69 3.18
CA TYR A 191 -4.12 -10.02 3.16
C TYR A 191 -4.70 -10.38 1.78
N SER A 192 -4.51 -11.64 1.34
CA SER A 192 -5.07 -12.13 0.07
C SER A 192 -4.48 -11.38 -1.14
N GLU A 193 -5.29 -10.72 -1.98
CA GLU A 193 -4.81 -9.75 -2.97
C GLU A 193 -3.87 -8.73 -2.33
N GLY A 194 -4.24 -8.22 -1.14
CA GLY A 194 -3.39 -7.31 -0.39
C GLY A 194 -2.05 -7.91 0.04
N GLY A 195 -2.00 -9.23 0.29
CA GLY A 195 -0.75 -9.94 0.52
C GLY A 195 0.15 -9.93 -0.71
N TYR A 196 -0.43 -10.17 -1.88
CA TYR A 196 0.27 -10.05 -3.17
C TYR A 196 0.75 -8.60 -3.40
N ALA A 197 -0.13 -7.61 -3.22
CA ALA A 197 0.19 -6.20 -3.37
C ALA A 197 1.30 -5.73 -2.41
N THR A 198 1.31 -6.24 -1.17
CA THR A 198 2.35 -6.01 -0.16
C THR A 198 3.72 -6.48 -0.67
N LEU A 199 3.80 -7.71 -1.16
CA LEU A 199 5.07 -8.26 -1.64
C LEU A 199 5.52 -7.61 -2.94
N ALA A 200 4.58 -7.23 -3.83
CA ALA A 200 4.85 -6.47 -5.04
C ALA A 200 5.44 -5.09 -4.72
N ALA A 201 4.80 -4.35 -3.81
CA ALA A 201 5.29 -3.04 -3.36
C ALA A 201 6.68 -3.15 -2.71
N GLN A 202 6.92 -4.15 -1.86
CA GLN A 202 8.24 -4.37 -1.26
C GLN A 202 9.31 -4.63 -2.32
N LYS A 203 9.03 -5.50 -3.32
CA LYS A 203 9.93 -5.79 -4.43
C LYS A 203 10.23 -4.54 -5.24
N GLY A 204 9.19 -3.80 -5.65
CA GLY A 204 9.35 -2.57 -6.43
C GLY A 204 10.12 -1.49 -5.67
N ILE A 205 9.84 -1.28 -4.38
CA ILE A 205 10.60 -0.33 -3.54
C ILE A 205 12.08 -0.73 -3.51
N GLN A 206 12.39 -2.00 -3.31
CA GLN A 206 13.78 -2.45 -3.24
C GLN A 206 14.55 -2.24 -4.55
N PHE A 207 13.93 -2.47 -5.72
CA PHE A 207 14.64 -2.43 -7.00
C PHE A 207 14.55 -1.08 -7.71
N ASP A 208 13.40 -0.40 -7.63
CA ASP A 208 13.14 0.78 -8.44
C ASP A 208 13.14 2.08 -7.60
N PHE A 209 12.84 1.99 -6.30
CA PHE A 209 12.68 3.17 -5.44
C PHE A 209 13.59 3.17 -4.20
N SER A 210 14.62 2.33 -4.17
CA SER A 210 15.56 2.21 -3.03
C SER A 210 16.38 3.47 -2.71
N GLY A 211 16.44 4.41 -3.64
CA GLY A 211 17.04 5.73 -3.41
C GLY A 211 16.14 6.72 -2.66
N GLU A 212 14.86 6.37 -2.48
CA GLU A 212 13.83 7.23 -1.90
C GLU A 212 13.15 6.59 -0.68
N LEU A 213 12.83 5.29 -0.77
CA LEU A 213 12.09 4.55 0.25
C LEU A 213 12.88 3.32 0.70
N THR A 214 12.72 3.00 1.98
CA THR A 214 13.22 1.74 2.56
C THR A 214 12.11 1.10 3.38
N VAL A 215 11.79 -0.16 3.11
CA VAL A 215 10.83 -0.92 3.91
C VAL A 215 11.48 -1.34 5.22
N THR A 216 10.89 -0.96 6.34
CA THR A 216 11.37 -1.33 7.69
C THR A 216 11.04 -2.77 8.01
N ALA A 217 9.81 -3.21 7.75
CA ALA A 217 9.37 -4.59 7.80
C ALA A 217 8.13 -4.78 6.93
N SER A 218 7.92 -6.01 6.44
CA SER A 218 6.82 -6.36 5.55
C SER A 218 6.16 -7.66 6.00
N CYS A 219 4.82 -7.68 6.02
CA CYS A 219 4.01 -8.84 6.40
C CYS A 219 3.01 -9.17 5.29
N PRO A 220 3.44 -9.77 4.17
CA PRO A 220 2.54 -10.26 3.13
C PRO A 220 1.83 -11.53 3.61
N MET A 221 0.48 -11.53 3.58
CA MET A 221 -0.34 -12.61 4.13
C MET A 221 -1.22 -13.26 3.06
N ALA A 222 -1.17 -14.59 2.97
CA ALA A 222 -2.06 -15.43 2.15
C ALA A 222 -2.24 -14.96 0.69
N GLY A 223 -1.17 -14.47 0.05
CA GLY A 223 -1.20 -13.99 -1.34
C GLY A 223 -0.78 -15.04 -2.36
N PRO A 224 -1.20 -14.90 -3.63
CA PRO A 224 -0.83 -15.79 -4.74
C PRO A 224 0.53 -15.36 -5.33
N TYR A 225 1.64 -15.62 -4.63
CA TYR A 225 2.97 -15.10 -4.98
C TYR A 225 3.65 -15.80 -6.16
N ASN A 226 3.27 -17.05 -6.43
CA ASN A 226 3.75 -17.84 -7.57
C ASN A 226 2.56 -18.20 -8.47
N LEU A 227 2.28 -17.31 -9.43
CA LEU A 227 1.14 -17.42 -10.32
C LEU A 227 1.34 -18.52 -11.36
N SER A 228 2.50 -18.53 -12.03
CA SER A 228 2.78 -19.33 -13.20
C SER A 228 2.90 -20.84 -12.93
N GLU A 229 3.13 -21.22 -11.68
CA GLU A 229 3.30 -22.62 -11.27
C GLU A 229 2.33 -22.99 -10.16
N THR A 230 2.62 -22.63 -8.89
CA THR A 230 1.83 -23.07 -7.71
C THR A 230 0.34 -22.76 -7.85
N THR A 231 -0.01 -21.56 -8.33
CA THR A 231 -1.40 -21.13 -8.47
C THR A 231 -2.06 -21.82 -9.67
N VAL A 232 -1.39 -21.88 -10.82
CA VAL A 232 -1.87 -22.55 -12.03
C VAL A 232 -2.05 -24.06 -11.79
N ASP A 233 -1.05 -24.73 -11.20
CA ASP A 233 -1.13 -26.17 -10.90
C ASP A 233 -2.30 -26.49 -9.99
N TYR A 234 -2.60 -25.61 -9.03
CA TYR A 234 -3.78 -25.76 -8.19
C TYR A 234 -5.07 -25.70 -9.01
N PHE A 235 -5.28 -24.67 -9.82
CA PHE A 235 -6.48 -24.54 -10.64
C PHE A 235 -6.66 -25.68 -11.65
N LEU A 236 -5.59 -26.17 -12.23
CA LEU A 236 -5.63 -27.33 -13.14
C LEU A 236 -5.94 -28.65 -12.42
N SER A 237 -5.70 -28.75 -11.11
CA SER A 237 -5.88 -29.97 -10.32
C SER A 237 -7.27 -30.12 -9.72
N ILE A 238 -8.04 -29.04 -9.59
CA ILE A 238 -9.35 -29.05 -8.91
C ILE A 238 -10.51 -29.00 -9.90
N PRO A 239 -11.60 -29.76 -9.66
CA PRO A 239 -12.78 -29.70 -10.52
C PRO A 239 -13.68 -28.50 -10.24
N ASP A 240 -13.69 -28.02 -9.00
CA ASP A 240 -14.56 -26.95 -8.52
C ASP A 240 -13.74 -25.98 -7.67
N TYR A 241 -14.06 -24.69 -7.73
CA TYR A 241 -13.41 -23.65 -6.97
C TYR A 241 -14.45 -22.79 -6.23
N GLU A 242 -14.17 -22.47 -4.98
CA GLU A 242 -15.13 -21.78 -4.10
C GLU A 242 -15.44 -20.34 -4.53
N GLN A 243 -14.46 -19.67 -5.14
CA GLN A 243 -14.56 -18.29 -5.61
C GLN A 243 -14.22 -18.20 -7.10
N PRO A 244 -15.03 -18.82 -7.99
CA PRO A 244 -14.67 -18.97 -9.39
C PRO A 244 -14.46 -17.65 -10.12
N TYR A 245 -14.97 -16.51 -9.64
CA TYR A 245 -14.78 -15.21 -10.28
C TYR A 245 -13.34 -14.70 -10.24
N TYR A 246 -12.49 -15.18 -9.34
CA TYR A 246 -11.10 -14.73 -9.30
C TYR A 246 -10.32 -15.07 -10.57
N VAL A 247 -10.57 -16.23 -11.17
CA VAL A 247 -9.88 -16.64 -12.40
C VAL A 247 -10.19 -15.70 -13.56
N PRO A 248 -11.44 -15.47 -13.98
CA PRO A 248 -11.72 -14.50 -15.04
C PRO A 248 -11.30 -13.07 -14.66
N TYR A 249 -11.29 -12.69 -13.39
CA TYR A 249 -10.81 -11.37 -12.99
C TYR A 249 -9.31 -11.19 -13.30
N VAL A 250 -8.47 -12.17 -12.97
CA VAL A 250 -7.05 -12.17 -13.35
C VAL A 250 -6.90 -12.19 -14.87
N LEU A 251 -7.58 -13.08 -15.58
CA LEU A 251 -7.44 -13.23 -17.04
C LEU A 251 -7.85 -11.95 -17.78
N THR A 252 -8.99 -11.35 -17.43
CA THR A 252 -9.45 -10.10 -18.06
C THR A 252 -8.52 -8.94 -17.75
N SER A 253 -8.04 -8.83 -16.50
CA SER A 253 -7.09 -7.78 -16.08
C SER A 253 -5.78 -7.88 -16.84
N HIS A 254 -5.23 -9.08 -17.01
CA HIS A 254 -4.01 -9.30 -17.80
C HIS A 254 -4.22 -8.95 -19.28
N LEU A 255 -5.35 -9.35 -19.88
CA LEU A 255 -5.66 -8.95 -21.26
C LEU A 255 -5.71 -7.42 -21.41
N TRP A 256 -6.39 -6.72 -20.52
CA TRP A 256 -6.50 -5.27 -20.59
C TRP A 256 -5.18 -4.56 -20.33
N TYR A 257 -4.42 -5.03 -19.36
CA TYR A 257 -3.15 -4.41 -19.00
C TYR A 257 -2.11 -4.51 -20.12
N TYR A 258 -1.95 -5.70 -20.71
CA TYR A 258 -0.93 -5.96 -21.71
C TYR A 258 -1.38 -5.66 -23.16
N ASN A 259 -2.65 -5.84 -23.49
CA ASN A 259 -3.18 -5.67 -24.86
C ASN A 259 -4.10 -4.44 -25.00
N GLY A 260 -4.45 -3.76 -23.90
CA GLY A 260 -5.35 -2.62 -23.87
C GLY A 260 -6.85 -3.00 -23.83
N LEU A 261 -7.69 -2.00 -23.54
CA LEU A 261 -9.14 -2.16 -23.31
C LEU A 261 -9.92 -2.70 -24.53
N ASN A 262 -9.35 -2.65 -25.73
CA ASN A 262 -9.97 -3.17 -26.97
C ASN A 262 -9.57 -4.62 -27.27
N SER A 263 -9.05 -5.34 -26.28
CA SER A 263 -8.70 -6.77 -26.43
C SER A 263 -9.88 -7.59 -26.94
N ASP A 264 -9.62 -8.44 -27.92
CA ASP A 264 -10.64 -9.32 -28.51
C ASP A 264 -10.79 -10.59 -27.67
N PHE A 265 -11.73 -10.56 -26.74
CA PHE A 265 -12.01 -11.68 -25.82
C PHE A 265 -12.46 -12.96 -26.54
N SER A 266 -12.99 -12.85 -27.77
CA SER A 266 -13.42 -14.03 -28.54
C SER A 266 -12.28 -14.96 -28.97
N GLN A 267 -11.02 -14.52 -28.80
CA GLN A 267 -9.85 -15.34 -29.05
C GLN A 267 -9.51 -16.28 -27.88
N TYR A 268 -10.04 -16.00 -26.68
CA TYR A 268 -9.68 -16.68 -25.43
C TYR A 268 -10.86 -17.37 -24.76
N PHE A 269 -12.05 -16.76 -24.85
CA PHE A 269 -13.22 -17.19 -24.08
C PHE A 269 -14.34 -17.74 -24.96
N GLU A 270 -15.12 -18.67 -24.40
CA GLU A 270 -16.35 -19.13 -24.96
C GLU A 270 -17.31 -17.97 -25.33
N PRO A 271 -18.11 -18.02 -26.39
CA PRO A 271 -18.85 -16.87 -26.93
C PRO A 271 -19.66 -16.09 -25.87
N PHE A 272 -20.34 -16.79 -24.96
CA PHE A 272 -21.11 -16.13 -23.89
C PHE A 272 -20.20 -15.30 -22.97
N TRP A 273 -19.06 -15.85 -22.61
CA TRP A 273 -18.11 -15.19 -21.72
C TRP A 273 -17.35 -14.07 -22.42
N ALA A 274 -16.98 -14.26 -23.66
CA ALA A 274 -16.35 -13.21 -24.47
C ALA A 274 -17.22 -11.95 -24.56
N ASP A 275 -18.55 -12.11 -24.66
CA ASP A 275 -19.50 -10.98 -24.70
C ASP A 275 -19.83 -10.38 -23.33
N THR A 276 -19.56 -11.10 -22.23
CA THR A 276 -20.10 -10.74 -20.90
C THR A 276 -19.03 -10.27 -19.92
N LEU A 277 -17.83 -10.85 -19.94
CA LEU A 277 -16.79 -10.63 -18.92
C LEU A 277 -16.44 -9.16 -18.74
N ALA A 278 -16.31 -8.39 -19.82
CA ALA A 278 -15.97 -6.98 -19.72
C ALA A 278 -16.98 -6.18 -18.89
N SER A 279 -18.26 -6.52 -18.96
CA SER A 279 -19.31 -5.85 -18.19
C SER A 279 -19.44 -6.37 -16.75
N LEU A 280 -18.88 -7.53 -16.44
CA LEU A 280 -18.88 -8.06 -15.08
C LEU A 280 -17.76 -7.47 -14.22
N PHE A 281 -16.66 -7.02 -14.85
CA PHE A 281 -15.50 -6.43 -14.20
C PHE A 281 -15.35 -4.93 -14.49
N ASP A 282 -16.48 -4.23 -14.71
CA ASP A 282 -16.55 -2.79 -14.95
C ASP A 282 -16.75 -1.94 -13.67
N GLY A 283 -16.56 -2.55 -12.50
CA GLY A 283 -16.72 -1.87 -11.20
C GLY A 283 -18.16 -1.75 -10.70
N THR A 284 -19.18 -2.25 -11.46
CA THR A 284 -20.60 -2.13 -11.09
C THR A 284 -21.19 -3.37 -10.38
N HIS A 285 -20.45 -4.49 -10.39
CA HIS A 285 -20.88 -5.77 -9.83
C HIS A 285 -20.02 -6.17 -8.62
N SER A 286 -20.66 -6.75 -7.61
CA SER A 286 -19.94 -7.39 -6.52
C SER A 286 -19.38 -8.76 -6.90
N GLY A 287 -18.28 -9.18 -6.28
CA GLY A 287 -17.73 -10.53 -6.49
C GLY A 287 -18.76 -11.65 -6.23
N GLN A 288 -19.67 -11.46 -5.27
CA GLN A 288 -20.74 -12.43 -4.99
C GLN A 288 -21.76 -12.52 -6.14
N GLU A 289 -22.15 -11.40 -6.75
CA GLU A 289 -23.03 -11.38 -7.91
C GLU A 289 -22.36 -12.10 -9.08
N ILE A 290 -21.09 -11.81 -9.35
CA ILE A 290 -20.32 -12.46 -10.41
C ILE A 290 -20.22 -13.97 -10.14
N ASN A 291 -19.90 -14.40 -8.93
CA ASN A 291 -19.81 -15.80 -8.53
C ASN A 291 -21.10 -16.59 -8.85
N THR A 292 -22.27 -15.98 -8.71
CA THR A 292 -23.55 -16.67 -9.03
C THR A 292 -23.72 -16.99 -10.51
N LEU A 293 -22.98 -16.31 -11.38
CA LEU A 293 -23.00 -16.52 -12.83
C LEU A 293 -21.94 -17.52 -13.28
N MET A 294 -20.83 -17.65 -12.54
CA MET A 294 -19.67 -18.45 -12.92
C MET A 294 -19.96 -19.96 -12.86
N PRO A 295 -19.34 -20.76 -13.74
CA PRO A 295 -19.31 -22.21 -13.58
C PRO A 295 -18.46 -22.56 -12.32
N ALA A 296 -18.75 -23.72 -11.72
CA ALA A 296 -18.00 -24.18 -10.56
C ALA A 296 -16.50 -24.39 -10.87
N ASN A 297 -16.20 -24.89 -12.07
CA ASN A 297 -14.85 -24.88 -12.61
C ASN A 297 -14.64 -23.62 -13.45
N PRO A 298 -13.87 -22.64 -12.98
CA PRO A 298 -13.70 -21.37 -13.69
C PRO A 298 -12.96 -21.51 -15.03
N LEU A 299 -12.27 -22.61 -15.29
CA LEU A 299 -11.58 -22.84 -16.55
C LEU A 299 -12.55 -23.18 -17.70
N GLU A 300 -13.81 -23.56 -17.41
CA GLU A 300 -14.84 -23.80 -18.41
C GLU A 300 -15.26 -22.54 -19.21
N ILE A 301 -14.79 -21.37 -18.79
CA ILE A 301 -15.01 -20.12 -19.55
C ILE A 301 -14.09 -19.98 -20.76
N LEU A 302 -12.95 -20.68 -20.76
CA LEU A 302 -11.97 -20.64 -21.85
C LEU A 302 -12.42 -21.50 -23.05
N LEU A 303 -12.00 -21.08 -24.23
CA LEU A 303 -12.09 -21.95 -25.42
C LEU A 303 -11.25 -23.22 -25.17
N GLU A 304 -11.69 -24.36 -25.64
CA GLU A 304 -10.96 -25.63 -25.53
C GLU A 304 -9.53 -25.50 -26.12
N GLU A 305 -9.40 -24.85 -27.26
CA GLU A 305 -8.12 -24.60 -27.93
C GLU A 305 -7.20 -23.69 -27.09
N GLU A 306 -7.75 -22.69 -26.38
CA GLU A 306 -7.00 -21.81 -25.52
C GLU A 306 -6.57 -22.53 -24.24
N LEU A 307 -7.45 -23.36 -23.65
CA LEU A 307 -7.11 -24.14 -22.47
C LEU A 307 -6.00 -25.16 -22.78
N ASP A 308 -6.09 -25.85 -23.93
CA ASP A 308 -5.04 -26.76 -24.39
C ASP A 308 -3.71 -26.04 -24.62
N ASP A 309 -3.72 -24.87 -25.27
CA ASP A 309 -2.54 -24.05 -25.46
C ASP A 309 -1.97 -23.56 -24.14
N PHE A 310 -2.83 -23.13 -23.21
CA PHE A 310 -2.41 -22.74 -21.85
C PHE A 310 -1.72 -23.87 -21.08
N ILE A 311 -2.17 -25.11 -21.25
CA ILE A 311 -1.59 -26.30 -20.59
C ILE A 311 -0.26 -26.71 -21.23
N GLU A 312 -0.18 -26.73 -22.57
CA GLU A 312 0.89 -27.39 -23.32
C GLU A 312 1.99 -26.43 -23.83
N ASN A 313 1.71 -25.12 -23.91
CA ASN A 313 2.58 -24.14 -24.54
C ASN A 313 3.09 -23.12 -23.52
N ASP A 314 4.39 -23.19 -23.19
CA ASP A 314 5.01 -22.22 -22.27
C ASP A 314 5.01 -20.78 -22.83
N ASP A 315 4.90 -20.58 -24.16
CA ASP A 315 4.80 -19.27 -24.81
C ASP A 315 3.35 -18.74 -24.86
N ASN A 316 2.37 -19.43 -24.27
CA ASN A 316 1.00 -18.95 -24.15
C ASN A 316 0.94 -17.57 -23.46
N PHE A 317 0.07 -16.68 -23.93
CA PHE A 317 -0.04 -15.31 -23.45
C PHE A 317 -0.23 -15.23 -21.93
N PHE A 318 -1.16 -15.98 -21.37
CA PHE A 318 -1.42 -15.95 -19.92
C PHE A 318 -0.25 -16.52 -19.11
N ARG A 319 0.38 -17.62 -19.59
CA ARG A 319 1.55 -18.17 -18.91
C ARG A 319 2.71 -17.16 -18.83
N GLN A 320 2.97 -16.45 -19.93
CA GLN A 320 4.02 -15.43 -19.96
C GLN A 320 3.71 -14.26 -19.06
N THR A 321 2.47 -13.74 -19.07
CA THR A 321 2.09 -12.64 -18.19
C THR A 321 2.04 -13.05 -16.72
N PHE A 322 1.69 -14.30 -16.39
CA PHE A 322 1.75 -14.84 -15.03
C PHE A 322 3.21 -14.97 -14.55
N LEU A 323 4.10 -15.44 -15.41
CA LEU A 323 5.53 -15.53 -15.10
C LEU A 323 6.12 -14.14 -14.81
N GLU A 324 5.76 -13.11 -15.59
CA GLU A 324 6.19 -11.73 -15.38
C GLU A 324 5.72 -11.17 -14.02
N ASN A 325 4.55 -11.61 -13.57
CA ASN A 325 3.93 -11.19 -12.31
C ASN A 325 4.22 -12.13 -11.12
N ASN A 326 5.14 -13.09 -11.26
CA ASN A 326 5.64 -13.87 -10.13
C ASN A 326 6.45 -12.99 -9.17
N LEU A 327 6.25 -13.22 -7.89
CA LEU A 327 6.92 -12.48 -6.82
C LEU A 327 7.94 -13.33 -6.04
N THR A 328 8.41 -14.44 -6.61
CA THR A 328 9.23 -15.42 -5.90
C THR A 328 10.73 -15.38 -6.25
N ASP A 329 11.12 -14.94 -7.45
CA ASP A 329 12.52 -14.98 -7.90
C ASP A 329 13.28 -13.68 -7.58
N TRP A 330 13.51 -13.42 -6.30
CA TRP A 330 14.34 -12.32 -5.82
C TRP A 330 14.76 -12.53 -4.36
N MET A 331 15.61 -11.65 -3.82
CA MET A 331 16.11 -11.71 -2.45
C MET A 331 15.62 -10.49 -1.67
N PRO A 332 14.62 -10.62 -0.79
CA PRO A 332 14.26 -9.56 0.16
C PRO A 332 15.44 -9.19 1.06
N ILE A 333 15.69 -7.88 1.22
CA ILE A 333 16.71 -7.36 2.15
C ILE A 333 16.10 -6.85 3.46
N SER A 334 14.81 -6.48 3.44
CA SER A 334 14.07 -6.05 4.63
C SER A 334 13.46 -7.27 5.33
N PRO A 335 13.28 -7.22 6.67
CA PRO A 335 12.54 -8.23 7.42
C PRO A 335 11.19 -8.52 6.76
N THR A 336 10.94 -9.78 6.40
CA THR A 336 9.76 -10.21 5.65
C THR A 336 9.12 -11.40 6.32
N TYR A 337 7.84 -11.27 6.67
CA TYR A 337 7.06 -12.27 7.39
C TYR A 337 5.91 -12.76 6.51
N LEU A 338 6.03 -13.96 5.94
CA LEU A 338 4.98 -14.64 5.18
C LEU A 338 4.07 -15.38 6.17
N LEU A 339 2.80 -14.97 6.27
CA LEU A 339 1.82 -15.59 7.15
C LEU A 339 0.74 -16.29 6.34
N HIS A 340 0.40 -17.56 6.66
CA HIS A 340 -0.61 -18.31 5.91
C HIS A 340 -1.29 -19.39 6.75
N SER A 341 -2.60 -19.60 6.57
CA SER A 341 -3.33 -20.73 7.15
C SER A 341 -3.16 -22.00 6.30
N LEU A 342 -2.88 -23.12 6.94
CA LEU A 342 -2.89 -24.43 6.28
C LEU A 342 -4.30 -24.88 5.86
N GLY A 343 -5.35 -24.27 6.45
CA GLY A 343 -6.75 -24.51 6.08
C GLY A 343 -7.24 -23.71 4.87
N ASP A 344 -6.38 -22.87 4.27
CA ASP A 344 -6.75 -22.03 3.14
C ASP A 344 -6.91 -22.84 1.85
N SER A 345 -8.15 -22.93 1.35
CA SER A 345 -8.54 -23.59 0.08
C SER A 345 -8.76 -22.61 -1.06
N ILE A 346 -8.67 -21.30 -0.82
CA ILE A 346 -8.78 -20.27 -1.86
C ILE A 346 -7.39 -19.98 -2.45
N ILE A 347 -6.43 -19.66 -1.58
CA ILE A 347 -5.02 -19.50 -1.95
C ILE A 347 -4.23 -20.48 -1.09
N LEU A 348 -3.65 -21.49 -1.73
CA LEU A 348 -2.92 -22.51 -0.98
C LEU A 348 -1.70 -21.95 -0.26
N ALA A 349 -1.49 -22.38 0.98
CA ALA A 349 -0.28 -22.06 1.75
C ALA A 349 1.04 -22.43 1.03
N ALA A 350 0.95 -23.30 0.02
CA ALA A 350 2.07 -23.61 -0.89
C ALA A 350 2.62 -22.34 -1.60
N ASN A 351 1.81 -21.31 -1.86
CA ASN A 351 2.30 -20.04 -2.40
C ASN A 351 3.31 -19.37 -1.46
N SER A 352 3.00 -19.29 -0.16
CA SER A 352 3.92 -18.74 0.84
C SER A 352 5.14 -19.62 1.05
N GLN A 353 4.98 -20.95 0.99
CA GLN A 353 6.11 -21.87 1.10
C GLN A 353 7.05 -21.73 -0.10
N THR A 354 6.53 -21.69 -1.33
CA THR A 354 7.33 -21.49 -2.56
C THR A 354 8.08 -20.17 -2.52
N ALA A 355 7.41 -19.08 -2.12
CA ALA A 355 8.06 -17.79 -1.97
C ALA A 355 9.20 -17.82 -0.94
N TYR A 356 8.94 -18.38 0.23
CA TYR A 356 9.94 -18.54 1.29
C TYR A 356 11.16 -19.33 0.81
N ASP A 357 10.94 -20.52 0.23
CA ASP A 357 12.01 -21.38 -0.25
C ASP A 357 12.88 -20.68 -1.30
N SER A 358 12.24 -20.00 -2.27
CA SER A 358 12.94 -19.21 -3.30
C SER A 358 13.76 -18.06 -2.68
N PHE A 359 13.21 -17.33 -1.71
CA PHE A 359 13.94 -16.23 -1.05
C PHE A 359 15.16 -16.73 -0.30
N ILE A 360 15.05 -17.87 0.40
CA ILE A 360 16.19 -18.48 1.08
C ILE A 360 17.23 -18.99 0.09
N GLU A 361 16.81 -19.61 -1.02
CA GLU A 361 17.73 -20.06 -2.09
C GLU A 361 18.46 -18.87 -2.74
N ASN A 362 17.80 -17.73 -2.89
CA ASN A 362 18.40 -16.49 -3.37
C ASN A 362 19.28 -15.77 -2.34
N GLY A 363 19.35 -16.27 -1.10
CA GLY A 363 20.26 -15.79 -0.06
C GLY A 363 19.67 -14.80 0.93
N ALA A 364 18.34 -14.67 1.02
CA ALA A 364 17.70 -13.83 2.02
C ALA A 364 18.00 -14.34 3.44
N ILE A 365 18.27 -13.43 4.38
CA ILE A 365 18.69 -13.76 5.74
C ILE A 365 17.64 -13.43 6.81
N ASP A 366 16.67 -12.58 6.49
CA ASP A 366 15.63 -12.11 7.42
C ASP A 366 14.25 -12.30 6.81
N VAL A 367 13.93 -13.54 6.45
CA VAL A 367 12.63 -13.97 5.96
C VAL A 367 12.08 -15.08 6.84
N HIS A 368 10.83 -14.94 7.23
CA HIS A 368 10.14 -15.83 8.14
C HIS A 368 8.88 -16.38 7.48
N LEU A 369 8.61 -17.66 7.67
CA LEU A 369 7.39 -18.33 7.24
C LEU A 369 6.60 -18.80 8.46
N ASN A 370 5.45 -18.20 8.68
CA ASN A 370 4.52 -18.53 9.75
C ASN A 370 3.31 -19.26 9.18
N LEU A 371 3.31 -20.58 9.24
CA LEU A 371 2.18 -21.42 8.85
C LEU A 371 1.32 -21.72 10.06
N TYR A 372 0.05 -21.34 9.96
CA TYR A 372 -0.94 -21.54 11.02
C TYR A 372 -1.72 -22.84 10.77
N PRO A 373 -2.10 -23.55 11.85
CA PRO A 373 -2.83 -24.80 11.72
C PRO A 373 -4.23 -24.59 11.12
N GLU A 374 -4.79 -25.64 10.48
CA GLU A 374 -6.10 -25.61 9.81
C GLU A 374 -7.25 -25.17 10.73
N GLU A 375 -7.11 -25.36 12.02
CA GLU A 375 -8.13 -25.04 13.04
C GLU A 375 -8.42 -23.55 13.16
N ILE A 376 -7.53 -22.66 12.71
CA ILE A 376 -7.83 -21.21 12.68
C ILE A 376 -8.81 -20.84 11.57
N GLY A 377 -9.09 -21.76 10.65
CA GLY A 377 -10.05 -21.63 9.56
C GLY A 377 -9.43 -21.51 8.18
N GLY A 378 -10.31 -21.43 7.17
CA GLY A 378 -9.98 -21.18 5.78
C GLY A 378 -9.62 -19.72 5.50
N HIS A 379 -9.59 -19.34 4.22
CA HIS A 379 -9.12 -18.03 3.76
C HIS A 379 -9.74 -16.84 4.52
N ALA A 380 -11.07 -16.76 4.57
CA ALA A 380 -11.74 -15.63 5.23
C ALA A 380 -11.69 -15.70 6.76
N ASP A 381 -11.79 -16.90 7.34
CA ASP A 381 -11.85 -17.08 8.79
C ASP A 381 -10.48 -16.85 9.46
N ALA A 382 -9.38 -17.15 8.76
CA ALA A 382 -8.03 -16.97 9.25
C ALA A 382 -7.56 -15.51 9.23
N ALA A 383 -8.12 -14.66 8.35
CA ALA A 383 -7.67 -13.29 8.14
C ALA A 383 -7.54 -12.46 9.43
N PRO A 384 -8.52 -12.44 10.38
CA PRO A 384 -8.39 -11.65 11.60
C PRO A 384 -7.19 -12.08 12.48
N VAL A 385 -6.87 -13.38 12.52
CA VAL A 385 -5.74 -13.91 13.30
C VAL A 385 -4.42 -13.46 12.67
N LEU A 386 -4.29 -13.64 11.35
CA LEU A 386 -3.06 -13.30 10.63
C LEU A 386 -2.79 -11.80 10.65
N ILE A 387 -3.83 -10.98 10.43
CA ILE A 387 -3.73 -9.50 10.47
C ILE A 387 -3.30 -9.03 11.87
N ASN A 388 -3.88 -9.61 12.94
CA ASN A 388 -3.48 -9.27 14.30
C ASN A 388 -2.01 -9.63 14.57
N ASP A 389 -1.56 -10.79 14.14
CA ASP A 389 -0.17 -11.22 14.35
C ASP A 389 0.81 -10.40 13.51
N ALA A 390 0.47 -10.07 12.25
CA ALA A 390 1.23 -9.15 11.42
C ALA A 390 1.37 -7.78 12.07
N PHE A 391 0.29 -7.26 12.63
CA PHE A 391 0.31 -5.98 13.34
C PHE A 391 1.21 -6.04 14.58
N ASN A 392 1.16 -7.11 15.38
CA ASN A 392 2.07 -7.28 16.52
C ASN A 392 3.54 -7.34 16.09
N ILE A 393 3.84 -8.01 14.96
CA ILE A 393 5.21 -8.02 14.39
C ILE A 393 5.65 -6.60 14.03
N ILE A 394 4.78 -5.80 13.39
CA ILE A 394 5.08 -4.42 13.03
C ILE A 394 5.34 -3.56 14.28
N LEU A 395 4.56 -3.76 15.35
CA LEU A 395 4.77 -3.03 16.62
C LEU A 395 6.13 -3.29 17.25
N ASP A 396 6.72 -4.49 17.06
CA ASP A 396 8.06 -4.81 17.58
C ASP A 396 9.18 -3.99 16.88
N TYR A 397 8.93 -3.46 15.69
CA TYR A 397 9.86 -2.62 14.93
C TYR A 397 9.54 -1.12 15.04
N GLN A 398 8.36 -0.77 15.56
CA GLN A 398 7.89 0.61 15.60
C GLN A 398 8.77 1.49 16.48
N ILE A 399 9.17 2.64 15.96
CA ILE A 399 9.76 3.75 16.72
C ILE A 399 8.81 4.95 16.59
N ILE A 400 8.55 5.64 17.69
CA ILE A 400 7.90 6.94 17.71
C ILE A 400 8.95 7.92 18.21
N ASN A 401 9.24 8.94 17.40
CA ASN A 401 10.32 9.87 17.70
C ASN A 401 9.74 11.18 18.23
N SER A 402 10.35 11.69 19.30
CA SER A 402 10.04 13.03 19.82
C SER A 402 10.87 14.09 19.10
N ILE A 403 10.39 15.32 19.10
CA ILE A 403 11.22 16.45 18.66
C ILE A 403 12.51 16.48 19.48
N GLY A 404 13.63 16.73 18.83
CA GLY A 404 14.97 16.66 19.45
C GLY A 404 15.71 15.34 19.26
N ASP A 405 15.02 14.24 18.94
CA ASP A 405 15.62 12.96 18.59
C ASP A 405 16.17 13.03 17.15
N PHE A 406 17.37 13.59 17.02
CA PHE A 406 17.94 13.99 15.73
C PHE A 406 18.47 12.82 14.90
N ASP A 407 18.87 11.73 15.54
CA ASP A 407 19.33 10.51 14.86
C ASP A 407 18.21 9.49 14.57
N GLY A 408 17.00 9.73 15.09
CA GLY A 408 15.82 8.92 14.84
C GLY A 408 15.82 7.56 15.52
N ASN A 409 16.60 7.36 16.58
CA ASN A 409 16.70 6.07 17.26
C ASN A 409 15.64 5.84 18.36
N GLY A 410 14.75 6.81 18.59
CA GLY A 410 13.68 6.75 19.58
C GLY A 410 14.12 7.15 21.00
N SER A 411 15.34 7.66 21.17
CA SER A 411 15.90 8.04 22.46
C SER A 411 16.44 9.46 22.41
N LEU A 412 16.03 10.30 23.34
CA LEU A 412 16.53 11.68 23.45
C LEU A 412 17.75 11.70 24.36
N VAL A 413 18.95 11.81 23.77
CA VAL A 413 20.23 11.69 24.47
C VAL A 413 21.28 12.70 23.95
N TYR A 414 22.46 12.77 24.58
CA TYR A 414 23.52 13.71 24.18
C TYR A 414 24.10 13.44 22.79
N ASP A 415 23.91 12.24 22.21
CA ASP A 415 24.31 11.93 20.82
C ASP A 415 23.52 12.77 19.82
N ASP A 416 22.24 13.06 20.09
CA ASP A 416 21.40 13.97 19.30
C ASP A 416 21.92 15.41 19.35
N PHE A 417 22.32 15.86 20.53
CA PHE A 417 22.93 17.19 20.71
C PHE A 417 24.22 17.32 19.89
N ASP A 418 25.08 16.30 19.92
CA ASP A 418 26.32 16.30 19.16
C ASP A 418 26.08 16.32 17.66
N LEU A 419 25.10 15.53 17.16
CA LEU A 419 24.73 15.47 15.75
C LEU A 419 24.08 16.78 15.25
N LEU A 420 23.13 17.33 15.99
CA LEU A 420 22.52 18.63 15.67
C LEU A 420 23.59 19.74 15.69
N SER A 421 24.50 19.73 16.67
CA SER A 421 25.63 20.67 16.73
C SER A 421 26.53 20.60 15.50
N GLN A 422 26.82 19.38 15.01
CA GLN A 422 27.58 19.17 13.77
C GLN A 422 26.83 19.69 12.56
N ALA A 423 25.51 19.41 12.45
CA ALA A 423 24.68 19.90 11.37
C ALA A 423 24.67 21.43 11.27
N ILE A 424 24.53 22.13 12.42
CA ILE A 424 24.58 23.60 12.50
C ILE A 424 25.96 24.14 12.10
N LEU A 425 27.03 23.50 12.55
CA LEU A 425 28.41 24.00 12.29
C LEU A 425 28.87 23.74 10.86
N HIS A 426 28.48 22.64 10.27
CA HIS A 426 28.98 22.18 8.97
C HIS A 426 28.00 22.39 7.82
N GLN A 427 26.76 22.81 8.08
CA GLN A 427 25.71 23.03 7.07
C GLN A 427 25.61 21.87 6.08
N GLY A 428 25.61 20.64 6.60
CA GLY A 428 25.45 19.42 5.82
C GLY A 428 24.04 19.28 5.24
N ILE A 429 23.87 18.37 4.27
CA ILE A 429 22.55 17.97 3.82
C ILE A 429 21.96 17.09 4.94
N ILE A 430 20.78 17.44 5.41
CA ILE A 430 20.00 16.71 6.42
C ILE A 430 18.67 16.29 5.79
N SER A 431 18.05 15.22 6.30
CA SER A 431 16.73 14.77 5.84
C SER A 431 15.60 15.69 6.33
N ASP A 432 14.41 15.56 5.76
CA ASP A 432 13.22 16.29 6.19
C ASP A 432 12.88 15.98 7.65
N TYR A 433 13.08 14.71 8.06
CA TYR A 433 12.95 14.30 9.46
C TYR A 433 13.94 15.04 10.37
N GLN A 434 15.23 15.05 10.02
CA GLN A 434 16.27 15.75 10.79
C GLN A 434 16.02 17.26 10.82
N TRP A 435 15.46 17.80 9.73
CA TRP A 435 15.08 19.21 9.70
C TRP A 435 14.01 19.52 10.73
N TRP A 436 12.96 18.68 10.81
CA TRP A 436 11.92 18.80 11.83
C TRP A 436 12.45 18.53 13.25
N ALA A 437 13.21 17.45 13.45
CA ALA A 437 13.72 17.05 14.76
C ALA A 437 14.65 18.10 15.37
N GLY A 438 15.37 18.85 14.53
CA GLY A 438 16.33 19.86 14.95
C GLY A 438 15.78 21.28 15.17
N ASP A 439 14.55 21.59 14.70
CA ASP A 439 13.88 22.89 14.87
C ASP A 439 13.01 22.90 16.15
N ILE A 440 13.67 22.91 17.31
CA ILE A 440 13.03 22.68 18.60
C ILE A 440 12.21 23.89 19.07
N ASP A 441 12.62 25.10 18.66
CA ASP A 441 11.92 26.33 19.00
C ASP A 441 10.92 26.80 17.93
N TYR A 442 10.76 26.02 16.84
CA TYR A 442 9.83 26.24 15.73
C TYR A 442 10.05 27.56 14.98
N ASP A 443 11.28 28.06 14.94
CA ASP A 443 11.61 29.31 14.23
C ASP A 443 12.03 29.09 12.76
N GLN A 444 11.99 27.84 12.30
CA GLN A 444 12.39 27.37 10.97
C GLN A 444 13.88 27.56 10.68
N ASN A 445 14.73 27.56 11.71
CA ASN A 445 16.15 27.64 11.58
C ASN A 445 16.86 26.76 12.63
N HIS A 446 17.88 26.04 12.26
CA HIS A 446 18.74 25.34 13.21
C HIS A 446 19.79 26.29 13.76
N THR A 447 19.69 26.61 15.02
CA THR A 447 20.55 27.61 15.70
C THR A 447 21.09 27.10 17.03
N VAL A 448 21.89 27.93 17.70
CA VAL A 448 22.32 27.62 19.06
C VAL A 448 21.16 27.58 20.06
N PHE A 449 20.02 28.20 19.74
CA PHE A 449 18.86 28.17 20.63
C PHE A 449 18.24 26.77 20.67
N ASP A 450 18.18 26.09 19.56
CA ASP A 450 17.73 24.69 19.51
C ASP A 450 18.62 23.78 20.34
N LEU A 451 19.95 23.97 20.27
CA LEU A 451 20.89 23.23 21.12
C LEU A 451 20.66 23.47 22.59
N LEU A 452 20.33 24.73 22.99
CA LEU A 452 20.04 25.04 24.38
C LEU A 452 18.73 24.40 24.86
N TYR A 453 17.69 24.41 24.04
CA TYR A 453 16.44 23.72 24.35
C TYR A 453 16.64 22.19 24.39
N LEU A 454 17.40 21.62 23.45
CA LEU A 454 17.72 20.20 23.45
C LEU A 454 18.48 19.78 24.71
N ALA A 455 19.46 20.53 25.10
CA ALA A 455 20.19 20.26 26.36
C ALA A 455 19.27 20.29 27.59
N ASP A 456 18.34 21.26 27.67
CA ASP A 456 17.35 21.31 28.74
C ASP A 456 16.38 20.15 28.75
N MET A 457 15.97 19.67 27.56
CA MET A 457 15.11 18.46 27.39
C MET A 457 15.83 17.18 27.81
N ILE A 458 17.12 17.04 27.52
CA ILE A 458 17.93 15.86 27.92
C ILE A 458 18.19 15.82 29.42
N GLU A 459 18.34 16.99 30.07
CA GLU A 459 18.67 17.07 31.52
C GLU A 459 17.43 16.91 32.42
N ASN A 460 16.20 17.10 31.93
CA ASN A 460 14.95 17.04 32.69
C ASN A 460 14.16 15.77 32.48
#